data_5695467f79fde35db73b69ecf6e51b21
#
_entry.id   5695467f79fde35db73b69ecf6e51b21
#
_cell.length_a   1.000
_cell.length_b   1.000
_cell.length_c   1.000
_cell.angle_alpha   90.00
_cell.angle_beta   90.00
_cell.angle_gamma   90.00
#
_symmetry.space_group_name_H-M   'P 1'
#
loop_
_entity.id
_entity.type
_entity.pdbx_description
1 polymer ?
#
loop_
_entity_poly.entity_id
_entity_poly.type
_entity_poly.pdbx_seq_one_letter_code
_entity_poly.pdbx_strand_id
1 'polypeptide(L)'
;MGWLIKCTDTKCVMETWAGNIVDLINDHLDSAGWLLCQCGKHGYVEKSFELQESGETWEPYLRGIIPLGSPKDLYQPFVLLVSYEPFGPVNDIWFSYYKDLRATGGRLKLGYGPGGPPVLGKEDVLRLLRQLRDIGCLTREEIENALL
;
A
#
# COMPACT_ATOMS: atom_id res chain seq x y z
N MET A 1 4.08 -7.48 -13.51
CA MET A 1 2.64 -7.36 -13.19
C MET A 1 2.33 -5.89 -12.99
N GLY A 2 1.50 -5.36 -13.84
CA GLY A 2 1.10 -3.95 -13.79
C GLY A 2 -0.04 -3.70 -12.80
N TRP A 3 -0.17 -2.45 -12.40
CA TRP A 3 -1.19 -1.96 -11.48
C TRP A 3 -2.04 -0.91 -12.19
N LEU A 4 -3.32 -1.19 -12.40
CA LEU A 4 -4.26 -0.25 -12.97
C LEU A 4 -4.92 0.56 -11.86
N ILE A 5 -4.67 1.88 -11.86
CA ILE A 5 -5.29 2.81 -10.93
C ILE A 5 -6.56 3.36 -11.60
N LYS A 6 -7.69 3.13 -10.97
CA LYS A 6 -8.98 3.71 -11.34
C LYS A 6 -9.28 4.92 -10.46
N CYS A 7 -9.99 5.89 -11.00
CA CYS A 7 -10.35 7.10 -10.26
C CYS A 7 -11.55 6.86 -9.33
N THR A 8 -11.53 7.47 -8.16
CA THR A 8 -12.68 7.49 -7.27
C THR A 8 -13.81 8.39 -7.77
N ASP A 9 -13.52 9.31 -8.68
CA ASP A 9 -14.55 10.09 -9.38
C ASP A 9 -15.12 9.25 -10.53
N THR A 10 -16.37 8.87 -10.40
CA THR A 10 -17.09 8.04 -11.41
C THR A 10 -17.21 8.70 -12.77
N LYS A 11 -17.03 10.02 -12.85
CA LYS A 11 -17.03 10.77 -14.12
C LYS A 11 -15.69 10.78 -14.82
N CYS A 12 -14.61 10.42 -14.10
CA CYS A 12 -13.28 10.34 -14.65
C CYS A 12 -13.10 9.02 -15.39
N VAL A 13 -12.74 9.10 -16.67
CA VAL A 13 -12.49 7.92 -17.53
C VAL A 13 -11.00 7.64 -17.73
N MET A 14 -10.14 8.36 -17.03
CA MET A 14 -8.70 8.18 -17.11
C MET A 14 -8.25 6.85 -16.49
N GLU A 15 -7.39 6.16 -17.20
CA GLU A 15 -6.68 4.97 -16.71
C GLU A 15 -5.23 5.34 -16.47
N THR A 16 -4.75 5.00 -15.28
CA THR A 16 -3.37 5.28 -14.86
C THR A 16 -2.68 3.95 -14.57
N TRP A 17 -1.56 3.69 -15.24
CA TRP A 17 -0.83 2.43 -15.08
C TRP A 17 0.51 2.65 -14.38
N ALA A 18 0.78 1.79 -13.40
CA ALA A 18 2.12 1.60 -12.85
C ALA A 18 2.66 0.24 -13.29
N GLY A 19 3.90 0.20 -13.75
CA GLY A 19 4.50 -1.02 -14.27
C GLY A 19 4.80 -2.07 -13.20
N ASN A 20 5.10 -1.60 -11.99
CA ASN A 20 5.43 -2.44 -10.84
C ASN A 20 5.21 -1.68 -9.53
N ILE A 21 5.46 -2.33 -8.40
CA ILE A 21 5.27 -1.74 -7.06
C ILE A 21 6.19 -0.53 -6.80
N VAL A 22 7.39 -0.52 -7.35
CA VAL A 22 8.33 0.60 -7.16
C VAL A 22 7.82 1.84 -7.88
N ASP A 23 7.35 1.69 -9.12
CA ASP A 23 6.74 2.78 -9.90
C ASP A 23 5.47 3.28 -9.19
N LEU A 24 4.65 2.36 -8.67
CA LEU A 24 3.43 2.71 -7.94
C LEU A 24 3.75 3.61 -6.73
N ILE A 25 4.76 3.24 -5.95
CA ILE A 25 5.16 3.98 -4.74
C ILE A 25 5.82 5.32 -5.11
N ASN A 26 6.68 5.34 -6.12
CA ASN A 26 7.47 6.54 -6.44
C ASN A 26 6.66 7.60 -7.21
N ASP A 27 5.75 7.18 -8.07
CA ASP A 27 5.16 8.07 -9.07
C ASP A 27 3.64 8.29 -8.90
N HIS A 28 2.97 7.46 -8.10
CA HIS A 28 1.50 7.44 -8.06
C HIS A 28 0.89 7.61 -6.67
N LEU A 29 1.64 8.12 -5.72
CA LEU A 29 1.16 8.45 -4.39
C LEU A 29 1.20 9.96 -4.15
N ASP A 30 0.23 10.47 -3.38
CA ASP A 30 0.34 11.81 -2.82
C ASP A 30 1.27 11.82 -1.59
N SER A 31 1.48 12.98 -0.99
CA SER A 31 2.35 13.13 0.19
C SER A 31 1.87 12.37 1.42
N ALA A 32 0.59 12.04 1.50
CA ALA A 32 0.00 11.28 2.59
C ALA A 32 0.06 9.76 2.37
N GLY A 33 0.26 9.31 1.13
CA GLY A 33 0.31 7.90 0.75
C GLY A 33 -0.92 7.39 0.01
N TRP A 34 -1.89 8.27 -0.31
CA TRP A 34 -3.04 7.88 -1.12
C TRP A 34 -2.66 7.72 -2.59
N LEU A 35 -3.25 6.72 -3.24
CA LEU A 35 -3.11 6.56 -4.69
C LEU A 35 -3.73 7.74 -5.44
N LEU A 36 -3.04 8.21 -6.47
CA LEU A 36 -3.47 9.30 -7.32
C LEU A 36 -3.87 8.81 -8.71
N CYS A 37 -5.04 9.24 -9.17
CA CYS A 37 -5.40 9.24 -10.57
C CYS A 37 -4.65 10.35 -11.32
N GLN A 38 -4.42 10.18 -12.59
CA GLN A 38 -3.82 11.18 -13.48
C GLN A 38 -4.58 12.53 -13.46
N CYS A 39 -5.88 12.52 -13.14
CA CYS A 39 -6.68 13.75 -12.99
C CYS A 39 -6.39 14.52 -11.69
N GLY A 40 -5.53 14.01 -10.80
CA GLY A 40 -5.17 14.61 -9.52
C GLY A 40 -6.07 14.24 -8.34
N LYS A 41 -7.15 13.50 -8.58
CA LYS A 41 -8.01 12.96 -7.51
C LYS A 41 -7.48 11.62 -7.01
N HIS A 42 -7.94 11.17 -5.86
CA HIS A 42 -7.58 9.87 -5.32
C HIS A 42 -8.03 8.73 -6.25
N GLY A 43 -7.21 7.71 -6.31
CA GLY A 43 -7.49 6.51 -7.06
C GLY A 43 -7.54 5.27 -6.19
N TYR A 44 -7.80 4.14 -6.80
CA TYR A 44 -7.76 2.83 -6.17
C TYR A 44 -7.32 1.76 -7.18
N VAL A 45 -6.80 0.66 -6.68
CA VAL A 45 -6.50 -0.54 -7.47
C VAL A 45 -7.36 -1.69 -6.97
N GLU A 46 -8.08 -2.33 -7.89
CA GLU A 46 -8.75 -3.60 -7.60
C GLU A 46 -7.73 -4.72 -7.63
N LYS A 47 -7.74 -5.57 -6.61
CA LYS A 47 -6.85 -6.72 -6.55
C LYS A 47 -7.57 -7.94 -6.03
N SER A 48 -7.48 -9.03 -6.78
CA SER A 48 -7.98 -10.33 -6.37
C SER A 48 -6.93 -11.09 -5.59
N PHE A 49 -7.35 -11.70 -4.48
CA PHE A 49 -6.55 -12.62 -3.68
C PHE A 49 -7.33 -13.92 -3.51
N GLU A 50 -6.68 -15.02 -3.79
CA GLU A 50 -7.23 -16.35 -3.51
C GLU A 50 -6.77 -16.78 -2.12
N LEU A 51 -7.74 -17.12 -1.27
CA LEU A 51 -7.48 -17.68 0.04
C LEU A 51 -7.14 -19.16 -0.12
N GLN A 52 -5.90 -19.54 0.12
CA GLN A 52 -5.40 -20.89 -0.13
C GLN A 52 -6.13 -21.99 0.64
N GLU A 53 -6.65 -21.67 1.83
CA GLU A 53 -7.33 -22.65 2.70
C GLU A 53 -8.77 -22.94 2.27
N SER A 54 -9.49 -21.95 1.73
CA SER A 54 -10.90 -22.08 1.37
C SER A 54 -11.18 -22.07 -0.12
N GLY A 55 -10.21 -21.63 -0.93
CA GLY A 55 -10.42 -21.37 -2.36
C GLY A 55 -11.32 -20.17 -2.66
N GLU A 56 -11.72 -19.43 -1.62
CA GLU A 56 -12.50 -18.20 -1.78
C GLU A 56 -11.64 -17.10 -2.38
N THR A 57 -12.22 -16.33 -3.29
CA THR A 57 -11.57 -15.15 -3.86
C THR A 57 -12.03 -13.92 -3.08
N TRP A 58 -11.07 -13.12 -2.64
CA TRP A 58 -11.32 -11.82 -2.03
C TRP A 58 -10.80 -10.70 -2.93
N GLU A 59 -11.64 -9.72 -3.17
CA GLU A 59 -11.37 -8.62 -4.09
C GLU A 59 -11.40 -7.26 -3.36
N PRO A 60 -10.37 -6.96 -2.55
CA PRO A 60 -10.27 -5.68 -1.88
C PRO A 60 -9.82 -4.57 -2.84
N TYR A 61 -9.98 -3.35 -2.37
CA TYR A 61 -9.53 -2.14 -3.06
C TYR A 61 -8.30 -1.58 -2.35
N LEU A 62 -7.18 -1.52 -3.06
CA LEU A 62 -5.99 -0.83 -2.57
C LEU A 62 -6.21 0.69 -2.71
N ARG A 63 -6.14 1.40 -1.59
CA ARG A 63 -6.40 2.83 -1.52
C ARG A 63 -5.13 3.67 -1.37
N GLY A 64 -4.13 3.11 -0.74
CA GLY A 64 -2.89 3.81 -0.49
C GLY A 64 -1.77 2.89 -0.05
N ILE A 65 -0.57 3.44 0.00
CA ILE A 65 0.65 2.74 0.43
C ILE A 65 1.46 3.68 1.33
N ILE A 66 1.94 3.15 2.45
CA ILE A 66 2.86 3.86 3.33
C ILE A 66 4.23 3.19 3.24
N PRO A 67 5.20 3.76 2.52
CA PRO A 67 6.56 3.24 2.50
C PRO A 67 7.22 3.47 3.86
N LEU A 68 7.92 2.46 4.39
CA LEU A 68 8.56 2.52 5.69
C LEU A 68 10.09 2.47 5.61
N GLY A 69 10.63 1.92 4.56
CA GLY A 69 12.07 1.81 4.36
C GLY A 69 12.74 3.09 3.88
N SER A 70 14.07 3.09 3.88
CA SER A 70 14.86 4.13 3.23
C SER A 70 14.94 3.88 1.72
N PRO A 71 14.80 4.91 0.85
CA PRO A 71 14.92 4.75 -0.60
C PRO A 71 16.27 4.19 -1.06
N LYS A 72 17.27 4.21 -0.19
CA LYS A 72 18.61 3.70 -0.48
C LYS A 72 18.78 2.21 -0.23
N ASP A 73 17.85 1.60 0.50
CA ASP A 73 17.94 0.19 0.84
C ASP A 73 17.31 -0.67 -0.25
N LEU A 74 17.91 -1.80 -0.54
CA LEU A 74 17.37 -2.77 -1.51
C LEU A 74 16.09 -3.44 -0.99
N TYR A 75 15.95 -3.52 0.32
CA TYR A 75 14.78 -4.06 1.01
C TYR A 75 13.90 -2.92 1.49
N GLN A 76 12.65 -2.92 1.08
CA GLN A 76 11.69 -1.87 1.38
C GLN A 76 10.42 -2.45 1.99
N PRO A 77 10.24 -2.35 3.32
CA PRO A 77 8.95 -2.63 3.92
C PRO A 77 7.96 -1.50 3.61
N PHE A 78 6.70 -1.86 3.45
CA PHE A 78 5.62 -0.92 3.23
C PHE A 78 4.30 -1.46 3.77
N VAL A 79 3.33 -0.58 3.91
CA VAL A 79 1.99 -0.90 4.37
C VAL A 79 1.00 -0.59 3.26
N LEU A 80 0.08 -1.51 3.01
CA LEU A 80 -1.04 -1.33 2.10
C LEU A 80 -2.27 -0.90 2.90
N LEU A 81 -2.92 0.16 2.46
CA LEU A 81 -4.20 0.63 2.99
C LEU A 81 -5.32 0.07 2.12
N VAL A 82 -6.12 -0.80 2.68
CA VAL A 82 -7.09 -1.62 1.95
C VAL A 82 -8.50 -1.34 2.43
N SER A 83 -9.45 -1.25 1.52
CA SER A 83 -10.87 -1.09 1.83
C SER A 83 -11.72 -2.15 1.13
N TYR A 84 -12.95 -2.35 1.65
CA TYR A 84 -13.91 -3.28 1.05
C TYR A 84 -14.73 -2.63 -0.06
N GLU A 85 -14.69 -1.30 -0.12
CA GLU A 85 -15.34 -0.48 -1.13
C GLU A 85 -14.32 0.44 -1.80
N PRO A 86 -14.52 0.83 -3.07
CA PRO A 86 -13.61 1.75 -3.76
C PRO A 86 -13.60 3.16 -3.16
N PHE A 87 -14.61 3.49 -2.39
CA PHE A 87 -14.77 4.74 -1.63
C PHE A 87 -14.99 4.41 -0.17
N GLY A 88 -14.79 5.36 0.70
CA GLY A 88 -15.04 5.16 2.12
C GLY A 88 -13.78 4.84 2.91
N PRO A 89 -13.94 4.37 4.17
CA PRO A 89 -12.83 4.20 5.08
C PRO A 89 -11.92 3.04 4.70
N VAL A 90 -10.66 3.13 5.10
CA VAL A 90 -9.74 1.99 5.12
C VAL A 90 -10.21 1.02 6.20
N ASN A 91 -10.34 -0.25 5.84
CA ASN A 91 -10.81 -1.31 6.73
C ASN A 91 -9.64 -2.14 7.27
N ASP A 92 -8.65 -2.43 6.44
CA ASP A 92 -7.52 -3.28 6.76
C ASP A 92 -6.19 -2.62 6.43
N ILE A 93 -5.18 -2.98 7.19
CA ILE A 93 -3.80 -2.54 7.03
C ILE A 93 -2.94 -3.79 6.83
N TRP A 94 -2.31 -3.89 5.65
CA TRP A 94 -1.50 -5.05 5.29
C TRP A 94 -0.04 -4.70 5.26
N PHE A 95 0.78 -5.49 5.91
CA PHE A 95 2.23 -5.36 5.87
C PHE A 95 2.79 -6.17 4.71
N SER A 96 3.70 -5.55 3.95
CA SER A 96 4.39 -6.20 2.85
C SER A 96 5.81 -5.64 2.71
N TYR A 97 6.55 -6.14 1.76
CA TYR A 97 7.87 -5.63 1.41
C TYR A 97 8.20 -5.94 -0.05
N TYR A 98 9.19 -5.24 -0.57
CA TYR A 98 9.85 -5.64 -1.81
C TYR A 98 11.38 -5.64 -1.65
N LYS A 99 12.03 -6.43 -2.50
CA LYS A 99 13.50 -6.39 -2.71
C LYS A 99 13.74 -6.02 -4.16
N ASP A 100 14.44 -4.93 -4.39
CA ASP A 100 14.79 -4.50 -5.73
C ASP A 100 16.27 -4.80 -6.03
N LEU A 101 16.51 -5.88 -6.72
CA LEU A 101 17.85 -6.33 -7.12
C LEU A 101 18.15 -6.05 -8.58
N ARG A 102 17.31 -5.29 -9.29
CA ARG A 102 17.46 -5.04 -10.72
C ARG A 102 18.76 -4.33 -11.07
N ALA A 103 19.20 -3.41 -10.21
CA ALA A 103 20.47 -2.70 -10.40
C ALA A 103 21.71 -3.60 -10.36
N THR A 104 21.61 -4.78 -9.76
CA THR A 104 22.70 -5.78 -9.64
C THR A 104 22.47 -7.01 -10.51
N GLY A 105 21.59 -6.94 -11.50
CA GLY A 105 21.29 -8.05 -12.43
C GLY A 105 20.27 -9.05 -11.89
N GLY A 106 19.66 -8.79 -10.73
CA GLY A 106 18.62 -9.60 -10.15
C GLY A 106 17.21 -9.19 -10.59
N ARG A 107 16.22 -9.54 -9.80
CA ARG A 107 14.80 -9.26 -10.05
C ARG A 107 14.20 -8.41 -8.95
N LEU A 108 13.14 -7.68 -9.29
CA LEU A 108 12.21 -7.12 -8.31
C LEU A 108 11.37 -8.26 -7.73
N LYS A 109 11.42 -8.43 -6.42
CA LYS A 109 10.65 -9.44 -5.68
C LYS A 109 9.67 -8.73 -4.75
N LEU A 110 8.39 -9.07 -4.88
CA LEU A 110 7.32 -8.52 -4.07
C LEU A 110 6.74 -9.59 -3.14
N GLY A 111 6.49 -9.22 -1.89
CA GLY A 111 5.72 -10.02 -0.95
C GLY A 111 6.48 -11.13 -0.28
N TYR A 112 5.70 -12.04 0.30
CA TYR A 112 6.21 -13.17 1.07
C TYR A 112 6.93 -14.17 0.17
N GLY A 113 8.22 -14.25 0.34
CA GLY A 113 9.06 -15.30 -0.25
C GLY A 113 9.71 -16.11 0.85
N PRO A 114 10.69 -16.94 0.49
CA PRO A 114 11.48 -17.69 1.48
C PRO A 114 12.21 -16.83 2.51
N GLY A 115 12.17 -15.51 2.38
CA GLY A 115 12.79 -14.53 3.28
C GLY A 115 12.02 -14.19 4.55
N GLY A 116 10.84 -14.76 4.76
CA GLY A 116 10.04 -14.53 5.96
C GLY A 116 9.16 -13.27 5.93
N PRO A 117 8.53 -12.90 7.06
CA PRO A 117 7.65 -11.74 7.18
C PRO A 117 8.44 -10.41 7.06
N PRO A 118 7.73 -9.30 6.79
CA PRO A 118 8.36 -7.98 6.81
C PRO A 118 8.95 -7.68 8.19
N VAL A 119 10.16 -7.14 8.19
CA VAL A 119 10.86 -6.73 9.41
C VAL A 119 10.80 -5.21 9.52
N LEU A 120 10.29 -4.72 10.65
CA LEU A 120 10.18 -3.31 10.97
C LEU A 120 11.02 -2.98 12.20
N GLY A 121 11.79 -1.91 12.11
CA GLY A 121 12.42 -1.33 13.29
C GLY A 121 11.39 -0.59 14.16
N LYS A 122 11.72 -0.39 15.44
CA LYS A 122 10.86 0.35 16.37
C LYS A 122 10.50 1.75 15.85
N GLU A 123 11.45 2.45 15.25
CA GLU A 123 11.23 3.79 14.70
C GLU A 123 10.27 3.77 13.50
N ASP A 124 10.30 2.69 12.70
CA ASP A 124 9.36 2.52 11.59
C ASP A 124 7.92 2.35 12.10
N VAL A 125 7.73 1.62 13.18
CA VAL A 125 6.40 1.45 13.82
C VAL A 125 5.88 2.79 14.35
N LEU A 126 6.72 3.57 15.01
CA LEU A 126 6.33 4.89 15.52
C LEU A 126 5.98 5.85 14.41
N ARG A 127 6.75 5.84 13.32
CA ARG A 127 6.46 6.63 12.12
C ARG A 127 5.15 6.22 11.47
N LEU A 128 4.89 4.91 11.37
CA LEU A 128 3.63 4.37 10.84
C LEU A 128 2.43 4.87 11.66
N LEU A 129 2.48 4.78 12.97
CA LEU A 129 1.40 5.26 13.85
C LEU A 129 1.10 6.74 13.62
N ARG A 130 2.13 7.58 13.54
CA ARG A 130 1.96 9.02 13.24
C ARG A 130 1.29 9.24 11.90
N GLN A 131 1.73 8.54 10.87
CA GLN A 131 1.20 8.70 9.53
C GLN A 131 -0.24 8.19 9.42
N LEU A 132 -0.59 7.08 10.04
CA LEU A 132 -1.96 6.58 10.11
C LEU A 132 -2.91 7.56 10.82
N ARG A 133 -2.44 8.24 11.87
CA ARG A 133 -3.17 9.32 12.52
C ARG A 133 -3.34 10.51 11.58
N ASP A 134 -2.28 10.95 10.94
CA ASP A 134 -2.27 12.15 10.09
C ASP A 134 -3.20 12.01 8.87
N ILE A 135 -3.34 10.80 8.33
CA ILE A 135 -4.28 10.50 7.23
C ILE A 135 -5.71 10.17 7.71
N GLY A 136 -5.96 10.16 9.02
CA GLY A 136 -7.27 9.86 9.59
C GLY A 136 -7.67 8.39 9.59
N CYS A 137 -6.75 7.48 9.32
CA CYS A 137 -7.00 6.02 9.39
C CYS A 137 -7.15 5.54 10.84
N LEU A 138 -6.37 6.14 11.74
CA LEU A 138 -6.48 5.95 13.19
C LEU A 138 -6.62 7.32 13.85
N THR A 139 -7.58 7.44 14.76
CA THR A 139 -7.71 8.65 15.57
C THR A 139 -6.75 8.60 16.77
N ARG A 140 -6.42 9.77 17.29
CA ARG A 140 -5.63 9.87 18.53
C ARG A 140 -6.32 9.14 19.69
N GLU A 141 -7.63 9.26 19.80
CA GLU A 141 -8.44 8.61 20.83
C GLU A 141 -8.36 7.09 20.73
N GLU A 142 -8.47 6.51 19.52
CA GLU A 142 -8.32 5.07 19.30
C GLU A 142 -6.93 4.58 19.72
N ILE A 143 -5.88 5.32 19.37
CA ILE A 143 -4.50 4.96 19.77
C ILE A 143 -4.33 5.04 21.27
N GLU A 144 -4.78 6.10 21.92
CA GLU A 144 -4.69 6.29 23.37
C GLU A 144 -5.48 5.22 24.11
N ASN A 145 -6.70 4.89 23.68
CA ASN A 145 -7.53 3.85 24.28
C ASN A 145 -6.92 2.46 24.12
N ALA A 146 -6.24 2.17 23.03
CA ALA A 146 -5.55 0.89 22.83
C ALA A 146 -4.37 0.69 23.78
N LEU A 147 -3.82 1.76 24.36
CA LEU A 147 -2.71 1.72 25.29
C LEU A 147 -3.13 1.62 26.76
N LEU A 148 -4.40 1.72 27.06
CA LEU A 148 -4.97 1.57 28.39
C LEU A 148 -5.31 0.10 28.68
#